data_f58cf13705aaf6a99795230050dbe499
#
_entry.id   f58cf13705aaf6a99795230050dbe499
#
_cell.length_a   1.000
_cell.length_b   1.000
_cell.length_c   1.000
_cell.angle_alpha   90.00
_cell.angle_beta   90.00
_cell.angle_gamma   90.00
#
_symmetry.space_group_name_H-M   'P 1'
#
loop_
_entity.id
_entity.type
_entity.pdbx_description
1 polymer ?
#
loop_
_entity_poly.entity_id
_entity_poly.type
_entity_poly.pdbx_seq_one_letter_code
_entity_poly.pdbx_strand_id
1 'polypeptide(L)'
;MRPPKQFHVYIMTNRPRSHVLYTGITGNLSRRVFEHKNKLVPGFTSRYNLTRLAYYECFVYPEAAINREKEIKGWRRSKKIRLIESTNPHWHDLAEGWMNVYKPETTSK
;
A
#
# COMPACT_ATOMS: atom_id res chain seq x y z
N MET A 1 24.76 -0.54 12.45
CA MET A 1 24.09 -1.77 12.04
C MET A 1 22.75 -1.44 11.39
N ARG A 2 22.46 -2.08 10.29
CA ARG A 2 21.20 -1.85 9.59
C ARG A 2 20.08 -2.68 10.19
N PRO A 3 18.88 -2.14 10.29
CA PRO A 3 17.74 -2.96 10.65
C PRO A 3 17.48 -4.01 9.57
N PRO A 4 16.86 -5.12 9.91
CA PRO A 4 16.52 -6.11 8.89
C PRO A 4 15.58 -5.52 7.86
N LYS A 5 15.72 -5.98 6.63
CA LYS A 5 14.81 -5.56 5.58
C LYS A 5 13.42 -6.06 5.87
N GLN A 6 12.43 -5.25 5.59
CA GLN A 6 11.04 -5.60 5.79
C GLN A 6 10.29 -5.54 4.48
N PHE A 7 9.28 -6.38 4.38
CA PHE A 7 8.41 -6.45 3.21
C PHE A 7 6.99 -6.16 3.65
N HIS A 8 6.25 -5.47 2.81
CA HIS A 8 4.89 -5.09 3.14
C HIS A 8 3.94 -5.55 2.06
N VAL A 9 2.80 -6.08 2.50
CA VAL A 9 1.63 -6.25 1.64
C VAL A 9 0.70 -5.09 1.97
N TYR A 10 0.14 -4.47 0.95
CA TYR A 10 -0.65 -3.26 1.16
C TYR A 10 -1.84 -3.22 0.22
N ILE A 11 -2.83 -2.41 0.59
CA ILE A 11 -4.01 -2.21 -0.25
C ILE A 11 -4.21 -0.71 -0.42
N MET A 12 -4.29 -0.29 -1.70
CA MET A 12 -4.56 1.10 -2.07
C MET A 12 -6.00 1.23 -2.53
N THR A 13 -6.57 2.41 -2.33
CA THR A 13 -7.91 2.74 -2.79
C THR A 13 -7.97 4.19 -3.21
N ASN A 14 -9.11 4.59 -3.80
CA ASN A 14 -9.26 5.98 -4.25
C ASN A 14 -10.10 6.82 -3.29
N ARG A 15 -10.94 6.21 -2.46
CA ARG A 15 -11.75 6.95 -1.50
C ARG A 15 -12.25 5.97 -0.43
N PRO A 16 -12.77 6.48 0.69
CA PRO A 16 -13.28 5.59 1.73
C PRO A 16 -14.40 4.69 1.19
N ARG A 17 -14.34 3.44 1.60
CA ARG A 17 -15.33 2.41 1.26
C ARG A 17 -15.53 2.21 -0.23
N SER A 18 -14.50 2.50 -1.00
CA SER A 18 -14.54 2.30 -2.44
C SER A 18 -14.51 0.82 -2.78
N HIS A 19 -15.09 0.50 -3.92
CA HIS A 19 -14.99 -0.86 -4.46
C HIS A 19 -13.70 -1.07 -5.24
N VAL A 20 -12.94 -0.02 -5.49
CA VAL A 20 -11.72 -0.13 -6.29
C VAL A 20 -10.56 -0.31 -5.32
N LEU A 21 -9.99 -1.51 -5.32
CA LEU A 21 -8.92 -1.89 -4.40
C LEU A 21 -7.77 -2.48 -5.20
N TYR A 22 -6.55 -2.15 -4.79
CA TYR A 22 -5.35 -2.71 -5.39
C TYR A 22 -4.47 -3.30 -4.29
N THR A 23 -4.12 -4.57 -4.43
CA THR A 23 -3.24 -5.25 -3.48
C THR A 23 -1.85 -5.37 -4.08
N GLY A 24 -0.84 -4.95 -3.33
CA GLY A 24 0.54 -5.01 -3.81
C GLY A 24 1.50 -5.46 -2.73
N ILE A 25 2.74 -5.64 -3.14
CA ILE A 25 3.82 -6.04 -2.25
C ILE A 25 5.03 -5.17 -2.56
N THR A 26 5.77 -4.80 -1.54
CA THR A 26 6.94 -3.94 -1.74
C THR A 26 7.97 -4.16 -0.63
N GLY A 27 9.24 -3.92 -0.96
CA GLY A 27 10.31 -3.87 0.03
C GLY A 27 10.53 -2.47 0.58
N ASN A 28 9.76 -1.48 0.13
CA ASN A 28 9.87 -0.12 0.61
C ASN A 28 8.51 0.55 0.52
N LEU A 29 7.74 0.42 1.60
CA LEU A 29 6.34 0.85 1.58
C LEU A 29 6.21 2.36 1.39
N SER A 30 7.01 3.16 2.11
CA SER A 30 6.86 4.61 2.00
C SER A 30 7.20 5.10 0.59
N ARG A 31 8.21 4.53 -0.05
CA ARG A 31 8.54 4.89 -1.43
C ARG A 31 7.43 4.47 -2.38
N ARG A 32 6.92 3.26 -2.22
CA ARG A 32 5.87 2.76 -3.13
C ARG A 32 4.59 3.57 -2.98
N VAL A 33 4.22 3.93 -1.76
CA VAL A 33 3.04 4.77 -1.54
C VAL A 33 3.25 6.16 -2.16
N PHE A 34 4.45 6.72 -2.01
CA PHE A 34 4.77 7.99 -2.65
C PHE A 34 4.56 7.88 -4.17
N GLU A 35 5.05 6.79 -4.76
CA GLU A 35 4.91 6.57 -6.19
C GLU A 35 3.45 6.48 -6.62
N HIS A 36 2.63 5.78 -5.82
CA HIS A 36 1.20 5.70 -6.12
C HIS A 36 0.52 7.06 -5.99
N LYS A 37 0.82 7.79 -4.93
CA LYS A 37 0.21 9.10 -4.70
C LYS A 37 0.53 10.08 -5.82
N ASN A 38 1.69 9.93 -6.44
CA ASN A 38 2.12 10.81 -7.52
C ASN A 38 1.93 10.20 -8.90
N LYS A 39 1.23 9.06 -8.95
CA LYS A 39 0.87 8.38 -10.19
C LYS A 39 2.09 8.02 -11.03
N LEU A 40 3.19 7.68 -10.36
CA LEU A 40 4.41 7.27 -11.02
C LEU A 40 4.41 5.80 -11.40
N VAL A 41 3.47 5.02 -10.85
CA VAL A 41 3.29 3.61 -11.19
C VAL A 41 2.22 3.57 -12.28
N PRO A 42 2.58 3.20 -13.51
CA PRO A 42 1.60 3.19 -14.58
C PRO A 42 0.60 2.05 -14.41
N GLY A 43 -0.55 2.19 -15.06
CA GLY A 43 -1.55 1.14 -15.10
C GLY A 43 -2.71 1.41 -14.18
N PHE A 44 -3.15 0.34 -13.48
CA PHE A 44 -4.42 0.35 -12.75
C PHE A 44 -4.47 1.44 -11.68
N THR A 45 -3.44 1.54 -10.84
CA THR A 45 -3.47 2.49 -9.73
C THR A 45 -3.48 3.93 -10.21
N SER A 46 -2.74 4.22 -11.27
CA SER A 46 -2.72 5.57 -11.84
C SER A 46 -4.05 5.90 -12.51
N ARG A 47 -4.59 4.94 -13.26
CA ARG A 47 -5.84 5.15 -14.00
C ARG A 47 -7.00 5.45 -13.06
N TYR A 48 -7.08 4.77 -11.92
CA TYR A 48 -8.23 4.90 -11.03
C TYR A 48 -7.95 5.76 -9.82
N ASN A 49 -6.83 6.48 -9.81
CA ASN A 49 -6.48 7.41 -8.73
C ASN A 49 -6.40 6.72 -7.37
N LEU A 50 -5.72 5.58 -7.33
CA LEU A 50 -5.56 4.84 -6.07
C LEU A 50 -4.41 5.45 -5.29
N THR A 51 -4.70 6.54 -4.60
CA THR A 51 -3.69 7.34 -3.92
C THR A 51 -3.80 7.28 -2.40
N ARG A 52 -4.72 6.48 -1.88
CA ARG A 52 -4.92 6.35 -0.43
C ARG A 52 -4.50 4.98 0.02
N LEU A 53 -3.75 4.91 1.12
CA LEU A 53 -3.33 3.64 1.70
C LEU A 53 -4.36 3.20 2.72
N ALA A 54 -5.07 2.12 2.43
CA ALA A 54 -6.15 1.64 3.28
C ALA A 54 -5.70 0.58 4.29
N TYR A 55 -4.62 -0.16 3.97
CA TYR A 55 -4.21 -1.29 4.80
C TYR A 55 -2.78 -1.68 4.48
N TYR A 56 -2.04 -2.19 5.48
CA TYR A 56 -0.75 -2.82 5.21
C TYR A 56 -0.40 -3.82 6.30
N GLU A 57 0.44 -4.79 5.93
CA GLU A 57 1.02 -5.78 6.85
C GLU A 57 2.52 -5.83 6.60
N CYS A 58 3.27 -6.09 7.66
CA CYS A 58 4.73 -6.14 7.59
C CYS A 58 5.22 -7.58 7.77
N PHE A 59 6.21 -7.96 6.98
CA PHE A 59 6.82 -9.29 7.03
C PHE A 59 8.33 -9.18 7.02
N VAL A 60 8.98 -10.06 7.77
CA VAL A 60 10.43 -10.14 7.75
C VAL A 60 10.91 -11.01 6.58
N TYR A 61 10.15 -12.04 6.25
CA TYR A 61 10.54 -12.99 5.20
C TYR A 61 9.77 -12.72 3.92
N PRO A 62 10.49 -12.58 2.78
CA PRO A 62 9.82 -12.28 1.52
C PRO A 62 8.82 -13.35 1.09
N GLU A 63 9.11 -14.62 1.40
CA GLU A 63 8.19 -15.70 1.01
C GLU A 63 6.83 -15.55 1.69
N ALA A 64 6.84 -15.16 2.97
CA ALA A 64 5.60 -14.94 3.70
C ALA A 64 4.80 -13.79 3.08
N ALA A 65 5.48 -12.72 2.70
CA ALA A 65 4.83 -11.58 2.09
C ALA A 65 4.24 -11.94 0.73
N ILE A 66 5.00 -12.68 -0.07
CA ILE A 66 4.54 -13.10 -1.39
C ILE A 66 3.30 -13.97 -1.27
N ASN A 67 3.32 -14.93 -0.35
CA ASN A 67 2.18 -15.82 -0.14
C ASN A 67 0.95 -15.04 0.32
N ARG A 68 1.16 -14.08 1.22
CA ARG A 68 0.04 -13.27 1.72
C ARG A 68 -0.58 -12.42 0.63
N GLU A 69 0.26 -11.81 -0.19
CA GLU A 69 -0.23 -10.98 -1.28
C GLU A 69 -1.08 -11.79 -2.24
N LYS A 70 -0.61 -13.00 -2.59
CA LYS A 70 -1.37 -13.90 -3.47
C LYS A 70 -2.68 -14.31 -2.82
N GLU A 71 -2.64 -14.59 -1.53
CA GLU A 71 -3.84 -14.98 -0.79
C GLU A 71 -4.90 -13.89 -0.85
N ILE A 72 -4.50 -12.66 -0.50
CA ILE A 72 -5.43 -11.54 -0.47
C ILE A 72 -5.96 -11.23 -1.88
N LYS A 73 -5.10 -11.31 -2.88
CA LYS A 73 -5.54 -11.07 -4.26
C LYS A 73 -6.62 -12.04 -4.71
N GLY A 74 -6.62 -13.25 -4.17
CA GLY A 74 -7.63 -14.24 -4.51
C GLY A 74 -8.93 -14.10 -3.75
N TRP A 75 -9.01 -13.19 -2.79
CA TRP A 75 -10.21 -13.03 -1.98
C TRP A 75 -11.29 -12.24 -2.71
N ARG A 76 -12.55 -12.47 -2.30
CA ARG A 76 -13.64 -11.59 -2.69
C ARG A 76 -13.43 -10.20 -2.14
N ARG A 77 -14.02 -9.23 -2.83
CA ARG A 77 -13.91 -7.84 -2.38
C ARG A 77 -14.44 -7.67 -0.96
N SER A 78 -15.55 -8.33 -0.62
CA SER A 78 -16.11 -8.20 0.73
C SER A 78 -15.13 -8.64 1.80
N LYS A 79 -14.34 -9.67 1.53
CA LYS A 79 -13.36 -10.14 2.50
C LYS A 79 -12.19 -9.17 2.62
N LYS A 80 -11.79 -8.56 1.51
CA LYS A 80 -10.75 -7.52 1.55
C LYS A 80 -11.23 -6.32 2.36
N ILE A 81 -12.48 -5.94 2.20
CA ILE A 81 -13.06 -4.83 2.95
C ILE A 81 -13.06 -5.16 4.45
N ARG A 82 -13.43 -6.37 4.82
CA ARG A 82 -13.40 -6.77 6.23
C ARG A 82 -11.99 -6.71 6.79
N LEU A 83 -11.00 -7.12 5.99
CA LEU A 83 -9.62 -7.04 6.43
C LEU A 83 -9.22 -5.59 6.68
N ILE A 84 -9.54 -4.70 5.74
CA ILE A 84 -9.25 -3.27 5.90
C ILE A 84 -9.89 -2.75 7.18
N GLU A 85 -11.16 -3.03 7.37
CA GLU A 85 -11.92 -2.43 8.47
C GLU A 85 -11.55 -3.04 9.82
N SER A 86 -10.88 -4.19 9.84
CA SER A 86 -10.41 -4.77 11.08
C SER A 86 -9.38 -3.89 11.79
N THR A 87 -8.63 -3.10 11.03
CA THR A 87 -7.62 -2.20 11.59
C THR A 87 -7.87 -0.74 11.22
N ASN A 88 -8.71 -0.48 10.24
CA ASN A 88 -8.94 0.87 9.74
C ASN A 88 -10.44 1.04 9.44
N PRO A 89 -11.29 1.00 10.48
CA PRO A 89 -12.74 1.00 10.28
C PRO A 89 -13.28 2.26 9.61
N HIS A 90 -12.55 3.38 9.71
CA HIS A 90 -12.99 4.63 9.11
C HIS A 90 -12.32 4.92 7.77
N TRP A 91 -11.51 3.99 7.27
CA TRP A 91 -10.85 4.12 5.96
C TRP A 91 -10.00 5.38 5.86
N HIS A 92 -9.27 5.69 6.91
CA HIS A 92 -8.30 6.79 6.84
C HIS A 92 -7.20 6.44 5.85
N ASP A 93 -6.62 7.46 5.25
CA ASP A 93 -5.40 7.27 4.49
C ASP A 93 -4.27 7.08 5.49
N LEU A 94 -3.81 5.84 5.64
CA LEU A 94 -2.80 5.50 6.64
C LEU A 94 -1.44 6.12 6.32
N ALA A 95 -1.29 6.65 5.12
CA ALA A 95 -0.04 7.29 4.70
C ALA A 95 -0.15 8.81 4.69
N GLU A 96 -1.17 9.36 5.30
CA GLU A 96 -1.31 10.81 5.37
C GLU A 96 -0.10 11.39 6.08
N GLY A 97 0.54 12.37 5.43
CA GLY A 97 1.71 12.99 6.01
C GLY A 97 3.02 12.27 5.76
N TRP A 98 2.99 11.11 5.12
CA TRP A 98 4.21 10.33 4.89
C TRP A 98 5.19 11.00 3.93
N MET A 99 4.75 12.01 3.21
CA MET A 99 5.66 12.80 2.38
C MET A 99 6.79 13.39 3.22
N ASN A 100 6.54 13.62 4.50
CA ASN A 100 7.57 14.11 5.40
C ASN A 100 8.52 13.00 5.84
N VAL A 101 8.11 11.75 5.67
CA VAL A 101 8.93 10.61 6.04
C VAL A 101 9.81 10.18 4.87
N TYR A 102 9.22 10.08 3.68
CA TYR A 102 9.97 9.72 2.48
C TYR A 102 10.22 10.96 1.65
N LYS A 103 11.48 11.25 1.43
CA LYS A 103 11.89 12.38 0.60
C LYS A 103 12.72 11.82 -0.54
N PRO A 104 12.18 11.85 -1.75
CA PRO A 104 12.98 11.36 -2.87
C PRO A 104 14.21 12.22 -3.01
N GLU A 105 15.30 11.60 -3.38
CA GLU A 105 16.53 12.30 -3.64
C GLU A 105 16.32 13.25 -4.81
N THR A 106 16.72 14.50 -4.63
CA THR A 106 16.60 15.46 -5.71
C THR A 106 17.96 16.01 -6.03
N THR A 107 18.12 16.37 -7.28
CA THR A 107 19.36 16.94 -7.74
C THR A 107 19.24 18.43 -7.98
N SER A 108 18.12 18.97 -7.66
CA SER A 108 17.93 20.37 -7.89
C SER A 108 18.76 21.19 -6.96
N LYS A 109 19.07 21.61 -7.22
CA LYS A 109 19.59 22.40 -6.53
C LYS A 109 20.00 22.93 -6.55
#